data_b29350eed6e4a19ccee6f79854e91a36
#
_entry.id   b29350eed6e4a19ccee6f79854e91a36
#
_cell.length_a   1.000
_cell.length_b   1.000
_cell.length_c   1.000
_cell.angle_alpha   90.00
_cell.angle_beta   90.00
_cell.angle_gamma   90.00
#
_symmetry.space_group_name_H-M   'P 1'
#
loop_
_entity.id
_entity.type
_entity.pdbx_description
1 polymer ?
#
loop_
_entity_poly.entity_id
_entity_poly.type
_entity_poly.pdbx_seq_one_letter_code
_entity_poly.pdbx_strand_id
1 'polypeptide(L)'
;PWDEQKEPFKEKILPPLLAFVDQVREKDGTVRQKTEALYDLMVHYGIEQKMQDYREKFEQEEAYDLAREYEQIYGIVIELFDKLVELLGDEPMSLQEYTEILDAGFEEAKVGMIPPTMDCVLVGDIERTRLKDIKVLFFLGLNDGWVPKKEEKTSILSDMDRETLS
;
A
#
# COMPACT_ATOMS: atom_id res chain seq x y z
N PRO A 1 21.82 37.27 -7.81
CA PRO A 1 21.51 36.16 -8.72
C PRO A 1 20.62 35.10 -8.07
N TRP A 2 20.72 34.84 -6.73
CA TRP A 2 19.86 33.86 -6.03
C TRP A 2 18.43 34.35 -5.80
N ASP A 3 18.20 35.64 -5.68
CA ASP A 3 16.89 36.20 -5.44
C ASP A 3 16.03 36.30 -6.71
N GLU A 4 16.63 36.58 -7.86
CA GLU A 4 15.92 36.64 -9.16
C GLU A 4 15.36 35.28 -9.62
N GLN A 5 15.95 34.17 -9.21
CA GLN A 5 15.44 32.83 -9.50
C GLN A 5 14.30 32.37 -8.55
N LYS A 6 14.18 33.00 -7.39
CA LYS A 6 13.13 32.68 -6.39
C LYS A 6 11.77 33.32 -6.70
N GLU A 7 11.74 34.47 -7.34
CA GLU A 7 10.51 35.21 -7.65
C GLU A 7 9.55 34.39 -8.52
N PRO A 8 9.94 33.84 -9.71
CA PRO A 8 9.04 33.08 -10.54
C PRO A 8 8.61 31.75 -9.90
N PHE A 9 9.43 31.18 -8.98
CA PHE A 9 9.09 29.97 -8.25
C PHE A 9 8.03 30.25 -7.17
N LYS A 10 8.15 31.37 -6.45
CA LYS A 10 7.17 31.81 -5.47
C LYS A 10 5.81 32.12 -6.12
N GLU A 11 5.82 32.87 -7.24
CA GLU A 11 4.61 33.21 -7.97
C GLU A 11 3.86 31.98 -8.50
N LYS A 12 4.56 30.91 -8.85
CA LYS A 12 3.97 29.68 -9.37
C LYS A 12 3.43 28.75 -8.27
N ILE A 13 4.06 28.74 -7.09
CA ILE A 13 3.73 27.78 -6.03
C ILE A 13 2.80 28.37 -4.98
N LEU A 14 3.03 29.63 -4.57
CA LEU A 14 2.30 30.21 -3.44
C LEU A 14 0.80 30.42 -3.70
N PRO A 15 0.33 30.97 -4.84
CA PRO A 15 -1.08 31.24 -5.02
C PRO A 15 -1.98 30.00 -4.94
N PRO A 16 -1.67 28.88 -5.61
CA PRO A 16 -2.51 27.66 -5.51
C PRO A 16 -2.47 27.06 -4.09
N LEU A 17 -1.32 27.12 -3.42
CA LEU A 17 -1.20 26.65 -2.05
C LEU A 17 -2.00 27.50 -1.06
N LEU A 18 -2.00 28.82 -1.22
CA LEU A 18 -2.80 29.72 -0.38
C LEU A 18 -4.30 29.51 -0.62
N ALA A 19 -4.72 29.37 -1.89
CA ALA A 19 -6.11 29.07 -2.23
C ALA A 19 -6.56 27.74 -1.59
N PHE A 20 -5.74 26.70 -1.65
CA PHE A 20 -5.98 25.44 -0.98
C PHE A 20 -6.13 25.61 0.54
N VAL A 21 -5.19 26.33 1.18
CA VAL A 21 -5.23 26.59 2.63
C VAL A 21 -6.51 27.30 3.05
N ASP A 22 -6.97 28.28 2.26
CA ASP A 22 -8.21 29.01 2.54
C ASP A 22 -9.44 28.08 2.45
N GLN A 23 -9.49 27.20 1.45
CA GLN A 23 -10.57 26.24 1.27
C GLN A 23 -10.65 25.20 2.40
N VAL A 24 -9.52 24.62 2.80
CA VAL A 24 -9.52 23.55 3.82
C VAL A 24 -9.68 24.08 5.25
N ARG A 25 -9.40 25.37 5.49
CA ARG A 25 -9.58 26.04 6.80
C ARG A 25 -11.02 26.41 7.10
N GLU A 26 -11.92 26.31 6.14
CA GLU A 26 -13.33 26.58 6.38
C GLU A 26 -13.86 25.61 7.43
N LYS A 27 -14.35 26.15 8.57
CA LYS A 27 -14.71 25.36 9.75
C LYS A 27 -15.87 24.41 9.50
N ASP A 28 -16.80 24.83 8.65
CA ASP A 28 -18.01 24.05 8.33
C ASP A 28 -17.88 23.29 7.00
N GLY A 29 -16.67 23.24 6.44
CA GLY A 29 -16.40 22.56 5.20
C GLY A 29 -16.54 21.04 5.36
N THR A 30 -17.22 20.40 4.40
CA THR A 30 -17.42 18.95 4.38
C THR A 30 -16.14 18.20 3.98
N VAL A 31 -16.12 16.89 4.29
CA VAL A 31 -15.01 16.00 3.85
C VAL A 31 -14.85 16.06 2.33
N ARG A 32 -15.95 16.05 1.58
CA ARG A 32 -15.94 16.19 0.12
C ARG A 32 -15.21 17.44 -0.34
N GLN A 33 -15.57 18.60 0.20
CA GLN A 33 -14.94 19.88 -0.18
C GLN A 33 -13.44 19.91 0.11
N LYS A 34 -13.01 19.35 1.25
CA LYS A 34 -11.60 19.29 1.63
C LYS A 34 -10.82 18.31 0.72
N THR A 35 -11.43 17.16 0.39
CA THR A 35 -10.83 16.15 -0.49
C THR A 35 -10.73 16.67 -1.93
N GLU A 36 -11.77 17.34 -2.44
CA GLU A 36 -11.76 17.99 -3.76
C GLU A 36 -10.67 19.07 -3.84
N ALA A 37 -10.55 19.91 -2.80
CA ALA A 37 -9.50 20.93 -2.75
C ALA A 37 -8.09 20.32 -2.78
N LEU A 38 -7.89 19.20 -2.09
CA LEU A 38 -6.61 18.47 -2.10
C LEU A 38 -6.35 17.82 -3.45
N TYR A 39 -7.36 17.21 -4.07
CA TYR A 39 -7.28 16.65 -5.41
C TYR A 39 -6.93 17.72 -6.46
N ASP A 40 -7.63 18.88 -6.44
CA ASP A 40 -7.37 19.99 -7.34
C ASP A 40 -5.93 20.53 -7.20
N LEU A 41 -5.41 20.57 -5.98
CA LEU A 41 -4.01 20.93 -5.73
C LEU A 41 -3.04 19.92 -6.36
N MET A 42 -3.33 18.61 -6.23
CA MET A 42 -2.53 17.55 -6.85
C MET A 42 -2.53 17.66 -8.38
N VAL A 43 -3.71 17.90 -8.97
CA VAL A 43 -3.87 18.11 -10.42
C VAL A 43 -3.11 19.36 -10.87
N HIS A 44 -3.24 20.48 -10.11
CA HIS A 44 -2.53 21.72 -10.44
C HIS A 44 -1.01 21.53 -10.51
N TYR A 45 -0.45 20.75 -9.58
CA TYR A 45 0.98 20.45 -9.57
C TYR A 45 1.39 19.30 -10.48
N GLY A 46 0.46 18.67 -11.19
CA GLY A 46 0.72 17.57 -12.10
C GLY A 46 1.36 16.37 -11.39
N ILE A 47 0.82 16.00 -10.20
CA ILE A 47 1.40 14.93 -9.38
C ILE A 47 1.35 13.60 -10.12
N GLU A 48 0.26 13.29 -10.84
CA GLU A 48 0.13 12.09 -11.65
C GLU A 48 1.27 11.96 -12.67
N GLN A 49 1.50 13.01 -13.47
CA GLN A 49 2.57 13.02 -14.46
C GLN A 49 3.95 12.84 -13.82
N LYS A 50 4.19 13.48 -12.68
CA LYS A 50 5.45 13.30 -11.94
C LYS A 50 5.66 11.88 -11.46
N MET A 51 4.61 11.19 -11.00
CA MET A 51 4.71 9.77 -10.62
C MET A 51 5.06 8.90 -11.83
N GLN A 52 4.46 9.17 -12.99
CA GLN A 52 4.79 8.50 -14.24
C GLN A 52 6.23 8.77 -14.68
N ASP A 53 6.69 10.02 -14.62
CA ASP A 53 8.07 10.40 -14.96
C ASP A 53 9.09 9.69 -14.03
N TYR A 54 8.79 9.58 -12.72
CA TYR A 54 9.63 8.84 -11.78
C TYR A 54 9.62 7.34 -12.06
N ARG A 55 8.47 6.75 -12.38
CA ARG A 55 8.37 5.36 -12.81
C ARG A 55 9.29 5.07 -13.98
N GLU A 56 9.17 5.87 -15.06
CA GLU A 56 10.00 5.72 -16.26
C GLU A 56 11.50 5.87 -15.97
N LYS A 57 11.85 6.82 -15.10
CA LYS A 57 13.22 7.01 -14.64
C LYS A 57 13.75 5.77 -13.94
N PHE A 58 12.99 5.19 -12.99
CA PHE A 58 13.40 3.99 -12.27
C PHE A 58 13.46 2.75 -13.16
N GLU A 59 12.60 2.65 -14.17
CA GLU A 59 12.71 1.61 -15.20
C GLU A 59 14.03 1.72 -16.00
N GLN A 60 14.44 2.93 -16.36
CA GLN A 60 15.72 3.17 -17.06
C GLN A 60 16.94 2.88 -16.17
N GLU A 61 16.81 3.09 -14.86
CA GLU A 61 17.83 2.77 -13.85
C GLU A 61 17.81 1.30 -13.41
N GLU A 62 16.97 0.45 -14.03
CA GLU A 62 16.75 -0.97 -13.68
C GLU A 62 16.26 -1.19 -12.23
N ALA A 63 15.73 -0.15 -11.60
CA ALA A 63 15.16 -0.18 -10.26
C ALA A 63 13.66 -0.55 -10.30
N TYR A 64 13.34 -1.75 -10.80
CA TYR A 64 11.98 -2.18 -11.11
C TYR A 64 11.04 -2.21 -9.90
N ASP A 65 11.54 -2.45 -8.70
CA ASP A 65 10.71 -2.43 -7.49
C ASP A 65 10.20 -1.01 -7.21
N LEU A 66 11.08 0.00 -7.31
CA LEU A 66 10.70 1.41 -7.17
C LEU A 66 9.77 1.85 -8.30
N ALA A 67 10.03 1.47 -9.55
CA ALA A 67 9.16 1.79 -10.67
C ALA A 67 7.73 1.31 -10.42
N ARG A 68 7.57 0.08 -9.90
CA ARG A 68 6.27 -0.50 -9.57
C ARG A 68 5.59 0.22 -8.39
N GLU A 69 6.33 0.63 -7.37
CA GLU A 69 5.78 1.42 -6.28
C GLU A 69 5.22 2.75 -6.79
N TYR A 70 5.98 3.48 -7.61
CA TYR A 70 5.53 4.76 -8.17
C TYR A 70 4.34 4.63 -9.12
N GLU A 71 4.21 3.51 -9.84
CA GLU A 71 3.03 3.21 -10.66
C GLU A 71 1.74 3.11 -9.82
N GLN A 72 1.83 2.57 -8.60
CA GLN A 72 0.67 2.28 -7.77
C GLN A 72 0.28 3.42 -6.83
N ILE A 73 1.24 4.24 -6.38
CA ILE A 73 1.02 5.28 -5.36
C ILE A 73 -0.16 6.19 -5.72
N TYR A 74 -0.21 6.71 -6.94
CA TYR A 74 -1.27 7.63 -7.34
C TYR A 74 -2.66 6.98 -7.26
N GLY A 75 -2.79 5.76 -7.77
CA GLY A 75 -4.04 5.00 -7.69
C GLY A 75 -4.51 4.76 -6.26
N ILE A 76 -3.60 4.41 -5.35
CA ILE A 76 -3.89 4.19 -3.93
C ILE A 76 -4.40 5.48 -3.26
N VAL A 77 -3.80 6.63 -3.58
CA VAL A 77 -4.25 7.93 -3.06
C VAL A 77 -5.66 8.24 -3.54
N ILE A 78 -5.95 8.04 -4.83
CA ILE A 78 -7.27 8.28 -5.40
C ILE A 78 -8.32 7.32 -4.79
N GLU A 79 -8.02 6.04 -4.65
CA GLU A 79 -8.90 5.08 -3.99
C GLU A 79 -9.23 5.47 -2.54
N LEU A 80 -8.26 6.01 -1.81
CA LEU A 80 -8.48 6.52 -0.46
C LEU A 80 -9.42 7.73 -0.48
N PHE A 81 -9.22 8.67 -1.40
CA PHE A 81 -10.08 9.84 -1.55
C PHE A 81 -11.51 9.45 -1.91
N ASP A 82 -11.69 8.52 -2.84
CA ASP A 82 -13.01 8.01 -3.23
C ASP A 82 -13.73 7.38 -2.04
N LYS A 83 -13.05 6.55 -1.25
CA LYS A 83 -13.60 5.95 -0.03
C LYS A 83 -14.00 6.98 1.02
N LEU A 84 -13.15 8.00 1.23
CA LEU A 84 -13.45 9.07 2.19
C LEU A 84 -14.71 9.85 1.76
N VAL A 85 -14.81 10.17 0.47
CA VAL A 85 -15.96 10.89 -0.07
C VAL A 85 -17.23 10.02 -0.07
N GLU A 86 -17.12 8.73 -0.35
CA GLU A 86 -18.23 7.79 -0.30
C GLU A 86 -18.80 7.62 1.12
N LEU A 87 -17.93 7.48 2.10
CA LEU A 87 -18.32 7.17 3.48
C LEU A 87 -18.69 8.40 4.31
N LEU A 88 -17.98 9.51 4.13
CA LEU A 88 -18.04 10.70 4.99
C LEU A 88 -18.23 12.00 4.21
N GLY A 89 -18.43 11.95 2.90
CA GLY A 89 -18.35 13.12 2.03
C GLY A 89 -19.20 14.32 2.44
N ASP A 90 -20.39 14.08 2.95
CA ASP A 90 -21.34 15.13 3.32
C ASP A 90 -21.22 15.56 4.81
N GLU A 91 -20.34 14.89 5.58
CA GLU A 91 -20.12 15.23 6.98
C GLU A 91 -19.24 16.50 7.10
N PRO A 92 -19.69 17.49 7.88
CA PRO A 92 -18.85 18.64 8.21
C PRO A 92 -17.73 18.18 9.15
N MET A 93 -16.51 18.58 8.88
CA MET A 93 -15.35 18.12 9.64
C MET A 93 -14.31 19.22 9.78
N SER A 94 -13.72 19.34 10.96
CA SER A 94 -12.59 20.24 11.15
C SER A 94 -11.36 19.77 10.36
N LEU A 95 -10.43 20.69 10.08
CA LEU A 95 -9.20 20.32 9.38
C LEU A 95 -8.38 19.30 10.18
N GLN A 96 -8.38 19.39 11.51
CA GLN A 96 -7.64 18.46 12.36
C GLN A 96 -8.21 17.04 12.24
N GLU A 97 -9.51 16.87 12.39
CA GLU A 97 -10.19 15.56 12.25
C GLU A 97 -9.97 14.98 10.85
N TYR A 98 -10.08 15.81 9.82
CA TYR A 98 -9.84 15.40 8.44
C TYR A 98 -8.39 14.90 8.24
N THR A 99 -7.40 15.58 8.81
CA THR A 99 -6.00 15.15 8.75
C THR A 99 -5.78 13.81 9.47
N GLU A 100 -6.37 13.64 10.66
CA GLU A 100 -6.28 12.39 11.44
C GLU A 100 -6.87 11.19 10.67
N ILE A 101 -7.99 11.40 9.97
CA ILE A 101 -8.62 10.35 9.15
C ILE A 101 -7.77 10.04 7.91
N LEU A 102 -7.23 11.08 7.26
CA LEU A 102 -6.30 10.88 6.13
C LEU A 102 -5.06 10.09 6.54
N ASP A 103 -4.45 10.45 7.65
CA ASP A 103 -3.26 9.77 8.16
C ASP A 103 -3.54 8.28 8.45
N ALA A 104 -4.67 8.00 9.13
CA ALA A 104 -5.11 6.63 9.38
C ALA A 104 -5.37 5.85 8.07
N GLY A 105 -6.00 6.50 7.09
CA GLY A 105 -6.25 5.90 5.77
C GLY A 105 -4.96 5.58 5.01
N PHE A 106 -3.97 6.46 5.06
CA PHE A 106 -2.66 6.22 4.45
C PHE A 106 -1.86 5.15 5.18
N GLU A 107 -1.97 5.05 6.50
CA GLU A 107 -1.33 3.97 7.25
C GLU A 107 -1.89 2.60 6.89
N GLU A 108 -3.21 2.49 6.77
CA GLU A 108 -3.87 1.26 6.31
C GLU A 108 -3.49 0.91 4.86
N ALA A 109 -3.43 1.89 3.97
CA ALA A 109 -3.01 1.70 2.58
C ALA A 109 -1.57 1.19 2.48
N LYS A 110 -0.65 1.66 3.34
CA LYS A 110 0.75 1.17 3.38
C LYS A 110 0.83 -0.32 3.73
N VAL A 111 -0.01 -0.82 4.60
CA VAL A 111 -0.05 -2.25 4.97
C VAL A 111 -0.54 -3.10 3.80
N GLY A 112 -1.44 -2.56 2.97
CA GLY A 112 -1.93 -3.21 1.75
C GLY A 112 -0.95 -3.15 0.56
N MET A 113 0.07 -2.30 0.64
CA MET A 113 1.05 -2.06 -0.43
C MET A 113 2.15 -3.10 -0.56
N ILE A 114 2.08 -4.26 0.08
CA ILE A 114 2.89 -5.41 -0.28
C ILE A 114 2.05 -6.28 -1.24
N PRO A 115 1.95 -5.94 -2.53
CA PRO A 115 1.38 -6.88 -3.47
C PRO A 115 2.35 -8.06 -3.54
N PRO A 116 1.87 -9.30 -3.53
CA PRO A 116 2.68 -10.40 -3.97
C PRO A 116 3.04 -10.08 -5.43
N THR A 117 4.29 -9.72 -5.68
CA THR A 117 4.78 -9.43 -7.01
C THR A 117 4.47 -10.64 -7.89
N MET A 118 3.73 -10.44 -8.99
CA MET A 118 3.28 -11.53 -9.86
C MET A 118 4.46 -12.31 -10.49
N ASP A 119 5.68 -11.85 -10.32
CA ASP A 119 6.91 -12.43 -10.87
C ASP A 119 8.03 -12.53 -9.82
N CYS A 120 7.70 -12.97 -8.62
CA CYS A 120 8.66 -13.21 -7.55
C CYS A 120 8.75 -14.68 -7.17
N VAL A 121 9.94 -15.09 -6.72
CA VAL A 121 10.14 -16.39 -6.10
C VAL A 121 9.74 -16.28 -4.63
N LEU A 122 8.61 -16.92 -4.28
CA LEU A 122 8.17 -17.00 -2.89
C LEU A 122 8.95 -18.10 -2.19
N VAL A 123 9.73 -17.75 -1.17
CA VAL A 123 10.42 -18.70 -0.29
C VAL A 123 9.69 -18.71 1.05
N GLY A 124 9.22 -19.88 1.46
CA GLY A 124 8.44 -20.00 2.68
C GLY A 124 8.42 -21.38 3.27
N ASP A 125 7.90 -21.49 4.49
CA ASP A 125 7.70 -22.74 5.20
C ASP A 125 6.37 -23.40 4.77
N ILE A 126 6.36 -24.72 4.59
CA ILE A 126 5.18 -25.47 4.11
C ILE A 126 3.98 -25.34 5.05
N GLU A 127 4.20 -25.20 6.36
CA GLU A 127 3.14 -25.14 7.36
C GLU A 127 2.49 -23.74 7.45
N ARG A 128 3.20 -22.68 7.04
CA ARG A 128 2.80 -21.30 7.23
C ARG A 128 2.48 -20.55 5.95
N THR A 129 2.94 -21.04 4.81
CA THR A 129 2.82 -20.34 3.54
C THR A 129 1.55 -20.74 2.81
N ARG A 130 0.65 -19.77 2.57
CA ARG A 130 -0.53 -19.97 1.73
C ARG A 130 -0.14 -19.71 0.27
N LEU A 131 -0.11 -20.78 -0.51
CA LEU A 131 0.23 -20.73 -1.91
C LEU A 131 -1.05 -20.58 -2.75
N LYS A 132 -1.20 -19.44 -3.45
CA LYS A 132 -2.26 -19.23 -4.46
C LYS A 132 -1.61 -18.98 -5.81
N ASP A 133 -2.18 -19.55 -6.86
CA ASP A 133 -1.83 -19.28 -8.27
C ASP A 133 -0.35 -19.51 -8.65
N ILE A 134 0.27 -20.58 -8.07
CA ILE A 134 1.65 -20.93 -8.34
C ILE A 134 1.76 -21.73 -9.63
N LYS A 135 2.64 -21.27 -10.54
CA LYS A 135 2.95 -21.97 -11.79
C LYS A 135 3.96 -23.10 -11.61
N VAL A 136 4.94 -22.93 -10.73
CA VAL A 136 6.02 -23.90 -10.46
C VAL A 136 6.32 -23.91 -8.97
N LEU A 137 6.41 -25.09 -8.36
CA LEU A 137 6.78 -25.28 -6.97
C LEU A 137 8.08 -26.08 -6.87
N PHE A 138 9.10 -25.50 -6.24
CA PHE A 138 10.32 -26.21 -5.85
C PHE A 138 10.25 -26.57 -4.37
N PHE A 139 10.17 -27.86 -4.08
CA PHE A 139 10.14 -28.34 -2.71
C PHE A 139 11.53 -28.80 -2.31
N LEU A 140 12.18 -28.06 -1.40
CA LEU A 140 13.52 -28.35 -0.90
C LEU A 140 13.44 -29.08 0.45
N GLY A 141 14.34 -30.05 0.69
CA GLY A 141 14.42 -30.74 1.98
C GLY A 141 13.43 -31.89 2.17
N LEU A 142 12.95 -32.51 1.09
CA LEU A 142 12.17 -33.75 1.13
C LEU A 142 13.04 -34.96 1.55
N ASN A 143 13.45 -34.96 2.83
CA ASN A 143 14.18 -36.09 3.41
C ASN A 143 13.25 -36.99 4.25
N ASP A 144 13.45 -38.30 4.21
CA ASP A 144 12.68 -39.23 5.03
C ASP A 144 12.77 -38.87 6.52
N GLY A 145 11.62 -38.82 7.17
CA GLY A 145 11.48 -38.42 8.57
C GLY A 145 11.32 -36.92 8.84
N TRP A 146 11.57 -36.03 7.83
CA TRP A 146 11.34 -34.58 7.93
C TRP A 146 10.04 -34.16 7.24
N VAL A 147 9.76 -34.69 6.05
CA VAL A 147 8.51 -34.47 5.32
C VAL A 147 8.10 -35.77 4.59
N PRO A 148 6.97 -36.40 4.96
CA PRO A 148 6.12 -36.04 6.12
C PRO A 148 6.83 -36.35 7.44
N LYS A 149 6.57 -35.48 8.45
CA LYS A 149 7.06 -35.69 9.81
C LYS A 149 6.48 -37.01 10.34
N LYS A 150 7.34 -37.95 10.71
CA LYS A 150 6.88 -39.17 11.37
C LYS A 150 6.33 -38.75 12.74
N GLU A 151 5.02 -38.82 12.91
CA GLU A 151 4.43 -38.73 14.24
C GLU A 151 4.94 -39.94 15.03
N GLU A 152 5.75 -39.70 16.06
CA GLU A 152 5.95 -40.69 17.08
C GLU A 152 4.56 -40.91 17.72
N LYS A 153 3.96 -42.06 17.38
CA LYS A 153 2.73 -42.49 18.04
C LYS A 153 3.05 -42.74 19.52
N THR A 154 2.94 -41.67 20.33
CA THR A 154 2.86 -41.80 21.79
C THR A 154 1.51 -42.38 22.17
N SER A 155 1.20 -43.56 21.71
CA SER A 155 0.08 -44.31 22.20
C SER A 155 0.56 -45.16 23.40
N ILE A 156 -0.25 -45.15 24.45
CA ILE A 156 0.00 -45.87 25.71
C ILE A 156 0.12 -47.40 25.43
N LEU A 157 -0.37 -47.87 24.28
CA LEU A 157 -0.30 -49.26 23.83
C LEU A 157 0.55 -49.34 22.56
N SER A 158 1.58 -50.15 22.55
CA SER A 158 2.37 -50.45 21.37
C SER A 158 1.54 -51.24 20.32
N ASP A 159 1.96 -51.20 19.05
CA ASP A 159 1.27 -51.98 18.00
C ASP A 159 1.28 -53.49 18.29
N MET A 160 2.31 -53.98 19.04
CA MET A 160 2.37 -55.37 19.53
C MET A 160 1.31 -55.67 20.61
N ASP A 161 0.98 -54.69 21.45
CA ASP A 161 -0.06 -54.85 22.48
C ASP A 161 -1.46 -54.86 21.85
N ARG A 162 -1.66 -54.20 20.71
CA ARG A 162 -2.92 -54.25 19.93
C ARG A 162 -3.17 -55.56 19.23
N GLU A 163 -2.13 -56.22 18.69
CA GLU A 163 -2.25 -57.54 18.05
C GLU A 163 -2.55 -58.65 19.05
N THR A 164 -2.12 -58.48 20.33
CA THR A 164 -2.40 -59.45 21.40
C THR A 164 -3.81 -59.31 22.01
N LEU A 165 -4.51 -58.19 21.74
CA LEU A 165 -5.85 -57.90 22.29
C LEU A 165 -6.97 -58.04 21.24
N SER A 166 -6.65 -58.41 20.01
CA SER A 166 -7.62 -58.72 18.95
C SER A 166 -7.80 -60.24 18.80
#